data_741d27101f1b647408be16459f6d3a58
#
_entry.id   741d27101f1b647408be16459f6d3a58
#
_cell.length_a   1.000
_cell.length_b   1.000
_cell.length_c   1.000
_cell.angle_alpha   90.00
_cell.angle_beta   90.00
_cell.angle_gamma   90.00
#
_symmetry.space_group_name_H-M   'P 1'
#
loop_
_entity.id
_entity.type
_entity.pdbx_description
1 polymer ?
#
loop_
_entity_poly.entity_id
_entity_poly.type
_entity_poly.pdbx_seq_one_letter_code
_entity_poly.pdbx_strand_id
1 'polypeptide(L)'
;MRISSMLITAALLAAPVAAKGPSRQERGEAELAKVLKGYVAGPKVRCVTLSDITNQTVIDGTAVIFWGLRGKAWVNRPDGAEFLRDDNILITKPFGGQHCRLDIVHQRDRTTRMQGAAFTFNDFTPYTKEKTPKR
;
A
#
# COMPACT_ATOMS: atom_id res chain seq x y z
N MET A 1 72.41 -9.48 -21.35
CA MET A 1 71.29 -10.19 -20.74
C MET A 1 70.18 -9.19 -20.58
N ARG A 2 69.21 -9.18 -21.50
CA ARG A 2 68.05 -8.19 -21.47
C ARG A 2 66.87 -8.91 -20.94
N ILE A 3 66.39 -8.46 -19.79
CA ILE A 3 65.16 -8.93 -19.12
C ILE A 3 64.00 -8.03 -19.60
N SER A 4 63.16 -8.57 -20.49
CA SER A 4 61.94 -7.90 -20.92
C SER A 4 60.86 -8.08 -19.86
N SER A 5 60.50 -7.00 -19.16
CA SER A 5 59.32 -6.95 -18.28
C SER A 5 58.05 -6.94 -19.12
N MET A 6 57.27 -7.99 -18.99
CA MET A 6 55.96 -8.13 -19.60
C MET A 6 54.92 -7.59 -18.64
N LEU A 7 54.36 -6.40 -18.92
CA LEU A 7 53.25 -5.79 -18.19
C LEU A 7 51.94 -6.47 -18.60
N ILE A 8 51.37 -7.26 -17.70
CA ILE A 8 50.04 -7.85 -17.87
C ILE A 8 49.02 -6.84 -17.36
N THR A 9 48.35 -6.17 -18.29
CA THR A 9 47.20 -5.30 -17.98
C THR A 9 45.96 -6.17 -17.80
N ALA A 10 45.51 -6.36 -16.57
CA ALA A 10 44.23 -7.00 -16.27
C ALA A 10 43.08 -5.99 -16.48
N ALA A 11 42.33 -6.15 -17.57
CA ALA A 11 41.12 -5.38 -17.83
C ALA A 11 39.97 -5.93 -16.93
N LEU A 12 39.58 -5.17 -15.93
CA LEU A 12 38.36 -5.44 -15.17
C LEU A 12 37.15 -5.13 -16.05
N LEU A 13 36.50 -6.17 -16.55
CA LEU A 13 35.17 -6.07 -17.17
C LEU A 13 34.14 -5.83 -16.09
N ALA A 14 33.78 -4.56 -15.84
CA ALA A 14 32.62 -4.19 -15.04
C ALA A 14 31.35 -4.53 -15.85
N ALA A 15 30.69 -5.64 -15.52
CA ALA A 15 29.40 -5.96 -16.07
C ALA A 15 28.37 -4.92 -15.59
N PRO A 16 27.52 -4.34 -16.48
CA PRO A 16 26.46 -3.44 -16.03
C PRO A 16 25.46 -4.24 -15.19
N VAL A 17 25.33 -3.90 -13.91
CA VAL A 17 24.26 -4.37 -13.05
C VAL A 17 22.98 -3.74 -13.59
N ALA A 18 22.16 -4.55 -14.29
CA ALA A 18 20.85 -4.12 -14.75
C ALA A 18 20.01 -3.74 -13.50
N ALA A 19 19.76 -2.45 -13.33
CA ALA A 19 18.92 -1.93 -12.25
C ALA A 19 17.50 -2.49 -12.42
N LYS A 20 17.08 -3.39 -11.51
CA LYS A 20 15.73 -3.93 -11.48
C LYS A 20 14.77 -2.77 -11.14
N GLY A 21 13.75 -2.55 -11.97
CA GLY A 21 12.75 -1.51 -11.71
C GLY A 21 12.03 -1.71 -10.37
N PRO A 22 11.32 -0.67 -9.87
CA PRO A 22 10.65 -0.74 -8.57
C PRO A 22 9.64 -1.89 -8.51
N SER A 23 9.62 -2.60 -7.40
CA SER A 23 8.65 -3.67 -7.15
C SER A 23 7.23 -3.11 -7.10
N ARG A 24 6.23 -3.98 -7.19
CA ARG A 24 4.82 -3.60 -7.05
C ARG A 24 4.54 -2.94 -5.70
N GLN A 25 5.12 -3.47 -4.64
CA GLN A 25 4.97 -2.91 -3.30
C GLN A 25 5.63 -1.53 -3.19
N GLU A 26 6.83 -1.34 -3.72
CA GLU A 26 7.50 -0.02 -3.72
C GLU A 26 6.68 1.03 -4.48
N ARG A 27 6.05 0.67 -5.60
CA ARG A 27 5.14 1.57 -6.33
C ARG A 27 3.90 1.90 -5.49
N GLY A 28 3.31 0.90 -4.83
CA GLY A 28 2.16 1.10 -3.94
C GLY A 28 2.48 2.00 -2.75
N GLU A 29 3.64 1.84 -2.13
CA GLU A 29 4.08 2.73 -1.04
C GLU A 29 4.29 4.17 -1.53
N ALA A 30 4.86 4.37 -2.69
CA ALA A 30 5.03 5.69 -3.29
C ALA A 30 3.66 6.34 -3.62
N GLU A 31 2.71 5.57 -4.13
CA GLU A 31 1.35 6.03 -4.39
C GLU A 31 0.62 6.38 -3.09
N LEU A 32 0.70 5.52 -2.07
CA LEU A 32 0.11 5.78 -0.76
C LEU A 32 0.66 7.08 -0.15
N ALA A 33 1.98 7.28 -0.19
CA ALA A 33 2.61 8.49 0.30
C ALA A 33 2.15 9.75 -0.47
N LYS A 34 1.97 9.63 -1.78
CA LYS A 34 1.47 10.72 -2.63
C LYS A 34 0.02 11.09 -2.27
N VAL A 35 -0.83 10.09 -2.10
CA VAL A 35 -2.26 10.28 -1.79
C VAL A 35 -2.46 10.86 -0.39
N LEU A 36 -1.61 10.46 0.56
CA LEU A 36 -1.66 10.95 1.95
C LEU A 36 -0.82 12.21 2.19
N LYS A 37 -0.33 12.86 1.15
CA LYS A 37 0.41 14.11 1.28
C LYS A 37 -0.46 15.18 1.97
N GLY A 38 0.05 15.79 3.04
CA GLY A 38 -0.68 16.77 3.85
C GLY A 38 -1.61 16.15 4.89
N TYR A 39 -1.50 14.86 5.14
CA TYR A 39 -2.18 14.17 6.23
C TYR A 39 -1.19 13.78 7.32
N VAL A 40 -1.64 13.80 8.57
CA VAL A 40 -0.86 13.40 9.75
C VAL A 40 -1.48 12.15 10.35
N ALA A 41 -0.63 11.14 10.61
CA ALA A 41 -1.04 9.89 11.23
C ALA A 41 -1.30 10.07 12.73
N GLY A 42 -2.34 9.41 13.23
CA GLY A 42 -2.64 9.29 14.64
C GLY A 42 -2.42 7.87 15.19
N PRO A 43 -2.78 7.63 16.46
CA PRO A 43 -2.68 6.31 17.08
C PRO A 43 -3.59 5.29 16.37
N LYS A 44 -3.10 4.06 16.21
CA LYS A 44 -3.87 2.97 15.59
C LYS A 44 -5.13 2.65 16.37
N VAL A 45 -6.20 2.33 15.64
CA VAL A 45 -7.49 1.89 16.18
C VAL A 45 -7.84 0.51 15.64
N ARG A 46 -8.58 -0.26 16.41
CA ARG A 46 -8.98 -1.62 16.02
C ARG A 46 -10.18 -1.67 15.09
N CYS A 47 -11.08 -0.70 15.21
CA CYS A 47 -12.32 -0.65 14.44
C CYS A 47 -12.57 0.74 13.89
N VAL A 48 -13.26 0.81 12.75
CA VAL A 48 -13.75 2.04 12.12
C VAL A 48 -15.23 1.87 11.82
N THR A 49 -16.04 2.85 12.22
CA THR A 49 -17.49 2.83 12.01
C THR A 49 -17.82 3.08 10.54
N LEU A 50 -18.70 2.27 9.96
CA LEU A 50 -19.07 2.37 8.55
C LEU A 50 -19.73 3.71 8.21
N SER A 51 -20.52 4.28 9.12
CA SER A 51 -21.14 5.60 8.90
C SER A 51 -20.15 6.75 8.79
N ASP A 52 -18.92 6.56 9.26
CA ASP A 52 -17.85 7.56 9.16
C ASP A 52 -17.11 7.47 7.81
N ILE A 53 -17.30 6.37 7.07
CA ILE A 53 -16.65 6.12 5.79
C ILE A 53 -17.54 6.61 4.65
N THR A 54 -17.00 7.47 3.81
CA THR A 54 -17.70 8.01 2.63
C THR A 54 -17.25 7.35 1.33
N ASN A 55 -15.99 6.88 1.27
CA ASN A 55 -15.40 6.25 0.10
C ASN A 55 -14.21 5.37 0.49
N GLN A 56 -13.76 4.52 -0.43
CA GLN A 56 -12.55 3.73 -0.25
C GLN A 56 -11.67 3.77 -1.50
N THR A 57 -10.37 3.67 -1.29
CA THR A 57 -9.37 3.54 -2.36
C THR A 57 -8.47 2.37 -2.04
N VAL A 58 -8.28 1.47 -3.00
CA VAL A 58 -7.33 0.37 -2.88
C VAL A 58 -6.02 0.81 -3.52
N ILE A 59 -4.94 0.72 -2.77
CA ILE A 59 -3.58 0.88 -3.28
C ILE A 59 -3.05 -0.51 -3.60
N ASP A 60 -2.81 -0.76 -4.85
CA ASP A 60 -2.44 -2.08 -5.38
C ASP A 60 -1.28 -2.73 -4.61
N GLY A 61 -1.49 -3.93 -4.13
CA GLY A 61 -0.47 -4.69 -3.39
C GLY A 61 -0.03 -4.10 -2.04
N THR A 62 -0.73 -3.06 -1.49
CA THR A 62 -0.18 -2.29 -0.37
C THR A 62 -1.18 -2.03 0.75
N ALA A 63 -2.28 -1.33 0.48
CA ALA A 63 -3.19 -0.87 1.52
C ALA A 63 -4.60 -0.56 0.99
N VAL A 64 -5.54 -0.44 1.92
CA VAL A 64 -6.87 0.12 1.68
C VAL A 64 -7.00 1.42 2.46
N ILE A 65 -7.42 2.48 1.80
CA ILE A 65 -7.72 3.78 2.41
C ILE A 65 -9.23 3.92 2.50
N PHE A 66 -9.73 4.18 3.69
CA PHE A 66 -11.12 4.53 3.95
C PHE A 66 -11.21 6.03 4.20
N TRP A 67 -11.91 6.73 3.33
CA TRP A 67 -12.07 8.17 3.40
C TRP A 67 -13.28 8.54 4.25
N GLY A 68 -13.13 9.50 5.13
CA GLY A 68 -14.19 10.05 5.96
C GLY A 68 -14.42 11.53 5.69
N LEU A 69 -15.36 12.08 6.43
CA LEU A 69 -15.68 13.51 6.38
C LEU A 69 -14.59 14.37 7.04
N ARG A 70 -14.56 15.65 6.68
CA ARG A 70 -13.71 16.69 7.29
C ARG A 70 -12.22 16.38 7.27
N GLY A 71 -11.73 15.73 6.19
CA GLY A 71 -10.32 15.41 6.03
C GLY A 71 -9.83 14.29 6.94
N LYS A 72 -10.72 13.39 7.34
CA LYS A 72 -10.35 12.15 8.03
C LYS A 72 -10.14 11.03 7.03
N ALA A 73 -9.19 10.14 7.31
CA ALA A 73 -8.99 8.92 6.58
C ALA A 73 -8.47 7.83 7.53
N TRP A 74 -8.64 6.59 7.15
CA TRP A 74 -8.06 5.44 7.86
C TRP A 74 -7.37 4.55 6.85
N VAL A 75 -6.13 4.18 7.14
CA VAL A 75 -5.34 3.30 6.30
C VAL A 75 -5.24 1.94 6.97
N ASN A 76 -5.62 0.91 6.24
CA ASN A 76 -5.42 -0.47 6.64
C ASN A 76 -4.38 -1.12 5.74
N ARG A 77 -3.39 -1.75 6.35
CA ARG A 77 -2.41 -2.60 5.68
C ARG A 77 -2.73 -4.04 6.06
N PRO A 78 -3.57 -4.73 5.28
CA PRO A 78 -4.03 -6.05 5.64
C PRO A 78 -2.92 -7.10 5.57
N ASP A 79 -3.10 -8.19 6.30
CA ASP A 79 -2.30 -9.39 6.09
C ASP A 79 -2.69 -9.99 4.74
N GLY A 80 -1.71 -10.20 3.86
CA GLY A 80 -1.95 -10.57 2.47
C GLY A 80 -2.16 -9.36 1.55
N ALA A 81 -1.66 -8.18 1.94
CA ALA A 81 -1.74 -6.96 1.12
C ALA A 81 -1.15 -7.14 -0.28
N GLU A 82 -0.18 -8.03 -0.45
CA GLU A 82 0.41 -8.37 -1.75
C GLU A 82 -0.60 -8.93 -2.75
N PHE A 83 -1.73 -9.45 -2.29
CA PHE A 83 -2.83 -9.95 -3.12
C PHE A 83 -3.89 -8.89 -3.42
N LEU A 84 -3.80 -7.70 -2.83
CA LEU A 84 -4.71 -6.60 -3.13
C LEU A 84 -4.60 -6.17 -4.60
N ARG A 85 -5.77 -5.97 -5.21
CA ARG A 85 -5.91 -5.45 -6.57
C ARG A 85 -6.87 -4.28 -6.57
N ASP A 86 -6.45 -3.18 -7.19
CA ASP A 86 -7.24 -1.95 -7.30
C ASP A 86 -8.47 -2.10 -8.22
N ASP A 87 -8.41 -3.06 -9.15
CA ASP A 87 -9.50 -3.40 -10.06
C ASP A 87 -10.54 -4.37 -9.45
N ASN A 88 -10.29 -4.89 -8.26
CA ASN A 88 -11.20 -5.81 -7.57
C ASN A 88 -12.23 -5.09 -6.70
N ILE A 89 -13.38 -5.75 -6.51
CA ILE A 89 -14.38 -5.35 -5.54
C ILE A 89 -14.03 -6.02 -4.21
N LEU A 90 -13.97 -5.24 -3.14
CA LEU A 90 -13.81 -5.76 -1.78
C LEU A 90 -15.18 -6.07 -1.18
N ILE A 91 -15.33 -7.29 -0.69
CA ILE A 91 -16.55 -7.79 -0.07
C ILE A 91 -16.24 -8.13 1.38
N THR A 92 -16.88 -7.41 2.29
CA THR A 92 -16.78 -7.62 3.73
C THR A 92 -18.13 -7.97 4.31
N LYS A 93 -18.14 -8.65 5.44
CA LYS A 93 -19.33 -8.85 6.28
C LYS A 93 -19.08 -8.17 7.62
N PRO A 94 -19.32 -6.85 7.71
CA PRO A 94 -19.05 -6.12 8.93
C PRO A 94 -20.01 -6.56 10.04
N PHE A 95 -19.48 -6.70 11.24
CA PHE A 95 -20.27 -6.97 12.43
C PHE A 95 -20.49 -5.67 13.23
N GLY A 96 -21.72 -5.43 13.66
CA GLY A 96 -22.04 -4.24 14.47
C GLY A 96 -21.84 -2.90 13.75
N GLY A 97 -21.89 -2.87 12.41
CA GLY A 97 -21.75 -1.62 11.65
C GLY A 97 -20.32 -1.05 11.64
N GLN A 98 -19.31 -1.87 11.88
CA GLN A 98 -17.91 -1.48 11.92
C GLN A 98 -17.04 -2.43 11.08
N HIS A 99 -15.96 -1.90 10.51
CA HIS A 99 -14.83 -2.71 10.07
C HIS A 99 -13.83 -2.81 11.21
N CYS A 100 -13.46 -4.02 11.58
CA CYS A 100 -12.54 -4.27 12.68
C CYS A 100 -11.32 -5.08 12.22
N ARG A 101 -10.27 -5.01 13.02
CA ARG A 101 -9.12 -5.91 12.89
C ARG A 101 -9.61 -7.36 12.91
N LEU A 102 -9.02 -8.19 12.07
CA LEU A 102 -9.33 -9.59 11.82
C LEU A 102 -10.61 -9.85 11.03
N ASP A 103 -11.35 -8.82 10.60
CA ASP A 103 -12.43 -9.02 9.64
C ASP A 103 -11.87 -9.59 8.35
N ILE A 104 -12.55 -10.61 7.84
CA ILE A 104 -12.18 -11.25 6.58
C ILE A 104 -12.72 -10.43 5.42
N VAL A 105 -11.86 -10.14 4.47
CA VAL A 105 -12.19 -9.44 3.23
C VAL A 105 -11.98 -10.38 2.05
N HIS A 106 -13.01 -10.56 1.25
CA HIS A 106 -12.94 -11.28 0.00
C HIS A 106 -12.78 -10.30 -1.16
N GLN A 107 -12.00 -10.67 -2.14
CA GLN A 107 -11.90 -9.94 -3.39
C GLN A 107 -12.72 -10.64 -4.47
N ARG A 108 -13.30 -9.85 -5.36
CA ARG A 108 -13.96 -10.34 -6.56
C ARG A 108 -13.55 -9.49 -7.75
N ASP A 109 -13.08 -10.14 -8.78
CA ASP A 109 -12.77 -9.48 -10.04
C ASP A 109 -14.01 -8.75 -10.59
N ARG A 110 -13.83 -7.49 -10.97
CA ARG A 110 -14.93 -6.62 -11.41
C ARG A 110 -15.51 -7.06 -12.74
N THR A 111 -14.68 -7.60 -13.62
CA THR A 111 -15.04 -8.01 -14.98
C THR A 111 -15.53 -9.44 -15.05
N THR A 112 -14.73 -10.38 -14.55
CA THR A 112 -15.03 -11.82 -14.66
C THR A 112 -15.94 -12.32 -13.54
N ARG A 113 -16.09 -11.54 -12.46
CA ARG A 113 -16.82 -11.93 -11.24
C ARG A 113 -16.23 -13.12 -10.50
N MET A 114 -15.04 -13.56 -10.89
CA MET A 114 -14.33 -14.62 -10.20
C MET A 114 -13.87 -14.17 -8.82
N GLN A 115 -13.89 -15.10 -7.87
CA GLN A 115 -13.39 -14.86 -6.53
C GLN A 115 -11.86 -14.82 -6.56
N GLY A 116 -11.30 -13.75 -6.02
CA GLY A 116 -9.87 -13.56 -5.80
C GLY A 116 -9.43 -14.03 -4.41
N ALA A 117 -8.21 -13.67 -4.04
CA ALA A 117 -7.66 -13.96 -2.73
C ALA A 117 -8.47 -13.27 -1.61
N ALA A 118 -8.53 -13.91 -0.44
CA ALA A 118 -9.03 -13.31 0.78
C ALA A 118 -7.87 -12.86 1.66
N PHE A 119 -8.12 -11.85 2.48
CA PHE A 119 -7.16 -11.33 3.46
C PHE A 119 -7.91 -10.87 4.72
N THR A 120 -7.17 -10.51 5.77
CA THR A 120 -7.75 -9.97 7.00
C THR A 120 -7.27 -8.55 7.25
N PHE A 121 -8.15 -7.70 7.77
CA PHE A 121 -7.76 -6.38 8.23
C PHE A 121 -6.82 -6.47 9.42
N ASN A 122 -5.81 -5.60 9.43
CA ASN A 122 -5.01 -5.25 10.59
C ASN A 122 -5.60 -4.03 11.31
N ASP A 123 -4.85 -3.46 12.23
CA ASP A 123 -5.23 -2.19 12.85
C ASP A 123 -5.30 -1.07 11.81
N PHE A 124 -6.22 -0.15 12.04
CA PHE A 124 -6.41 1.02 11.19
C PHE A 124 -5.58 2.19 11.71
N THR A 125 -4.78 2.80 10.85
CA THR A 125 -4.07 4.03 11.19
C THR A 125 -4.92 5.22 10.77
N PRO A 126 -5.43 6.03 11.73
CA PRO A 126 -6.18 7.24 11.39
C PRO A 126 -5.23 8.32 10.88
N TYR A 127 -5.70 9.05 9.88
CA TYR A 127 -5.04 10.20 9.29
C TYR A 127 -5.97 11.41 9.33
N THR A 128 -5.42 12.57 9.63
CA THR A 128 -6.15 13.83 9.62
C THR A 128 -5.41 14.82 8.72
N LYS A 129 -6.16 15.46 7.83
CA LYS A 129 -5.58 16.49 6.95
C LYS A 129 -5.12 17.67 7.79
N GLU A 130 -3.87 18.12 7.56
CA GLU A 130 -3.37 19.32 8.19
C GLU A 130 -4.24 20.53 7.83
N LYS A 131 -4.64 21.28 8.86
CA LYS A 131 -5.29 22.57 8.64
C LYS A 131 -4.23 23.55 8.17
N THR A 132 -4.28 23.96 6.91
CA THR A 132 -3.49 25.10 6.45
C THR A 132 -3.89 26.30 7.28
N PRO A 133 -2.95 26.99 8.00
CA PRO A 133 -3.30 28.20 8.70
C PRO A 133 -3.88 29.20 7.70
N LYS A 134 -5.10 29.67 7.97
CA LYS A 134 -5.65 30.81 7.22
C LYS A 134 -4.73 32.00 7.46
N ARG A 135 -4.08 32.48 6.41
CA ARG A 135 -3.41 33.78 6.40
C ARG A 135 -4.45 34.89 6.44
#